data_85cfcf74af56c2ab8eaa324963add388
#
_entry.id   85cfcf74af56c2ab8eaa324963add388
#
_cell.length_a   1.000
_cell.length_b   1.000
_cell.length_c   1.000
_cell.angle_alpha   90.00
_cell.angle_beta   90.00
_cell.angle_gamma   90.00
#
_symmetry.space_group_name_H-M   'P 1'
#
loop_
_entity.id
_entity.type
_entity.pdbx_description
1 polymer ?
#
loop_
_entity_poly.entity_id
_entity_poly.type
_entity_poly.pdbx_seq_one_letter_code
_entity_poly.pdbx_strand_id
1 'polypeptide(L)' 'AVLDDIPALALNEIEARKLKLGQKIQFNSLEFKNKFLNKYPNFQEFEKLCATRNNSLIALVKIETDLVKPKRIINI' A
#
# COMPACT_ATOMS: atom_id res chain seq x y z
N ALA A 1 5.80 -14.37 12.43
CA ALA A 1 6.08 -14.56 11.02
C ALA A 1 6.65 -13.28 10.44
N VAL A 2 7.46 -13.41 9.40
CA VAL A 2 8.11 -12.26 8.77
C VAL A 2 7.09 -11.27 8.22
N LEU A 3 5.96 -11.76 7.76
CA LEU A 3 4.91 -10.91 7.19
C LEU A 3 4.24 -10.01 8.22
N ASP A 4 4.32 -10.35 9.48
CA ASP A 4 3.71 -9.55 10.54
C ASP A 4 4.45 -8.23 10.74
N ASP A 5 5.70 -8.15 10.30
CA ASP A 5 6.52 -6.95 10.44
C ASP A 5 6.35 -5.98 9.28
N ILE A 6 5.64 -6.37 8.25
CA ILE A 6 5.44 -5.52 7.07
C ILE A 6 4.06 -4.88 7.14
N PRO A 7 3.98 -3.53 7.20
CA PRO A 7 2.69 -2.87 7.25
C PRO A 7 1.84 -3.16 6.02
N ALA A 8 0.55 -3.32 6.22
CA ALA A 8 -0.39 -3.59 5.15
C ALA A 8 -1.24 -2.34 4.90
N LEU A 9 -1.25 -1.89 3.66
CA LEU A 9 -2.03 -0.74 3.21
C LEU A 9 -3.25 -1.27 2.45
N ALA A 10 -4.42 -1.14 3.05
CA ALA A 10 -5.66 -1.58 2.41
C ALA A 10 -6.07 -0.60 1.31
N LEU A 11 -6.49 -1.13 0.17
CA LEU A 11 -6.88 -0.33 -0.97
C LEU A 11 -8.31 -0.66 -1.38
N ASN A 12 -8.97 0.31 -2.01
CA ASN A 12 -10.25 0.04 -2.66
C ASN A 12 -10.01 -0.52 -4.06
N GLU A 13 -11.09 -0.85 -4.75
CA GLU A 13 -11.00 -1.48 -6.07
C GLU A 13 -10.27 -0.60 -7.09
N ILE A 14 -10.57 0.69 -7.10
CA ILE A 14 -9.97 1.62 -8.06
C ILE A 14 -8.49 1.76 -7.80
N GLU A 15 -8.10 1.91 -6.55
CA GLU A 15 -6.71 2.05 -6.14
C GLU A 15 -5.91 0.80 -6.48
N ALA A 16 -6.48 -0.37 -6.17
CA ALA A 16 -5.84 -1.64 -6.47
C ALA A 16 -5.61 -1.80 -7.98
N ARG A 17 -6.60 -1.41 -8.77
CA ARG A 17 -6.48 -1.49 -10.23
C ARG A 17 -5.36 -0.60 -10.74
N LYS A 18 -5.25 0.63 -10.23
CA LYS A 18 -4.19 1.54 -10.65
C LYS A 18 -2.81 0.97 -10.35
N LEU A 19 -2.63 0.40 -9.17
CA LEU A 19 -1.34 -0.22 -8.82
C LEU A 19 -1.03 -1.42 -9.72
N LYS A 20 -2.03 -2.23 -10.04
CA LYS A 20 -1.81 -3.38 -10.93
C LYS A 20 -1.36 -2.96 -12.31
N LEU A 21 -1.74 -1.76 -12.73
CA LEU A 21 -1.31 -1.18 -14.00
C LEU A 21 0.04 -0.47 -13.91
N GLY A 22 0.66 -0.47 -12.73
CA GLY A 22 1.94 0.18 -12.53
C GLY A 22 1.85 1.67 -12.29
N GLN A 23 0.67 2.18 -12.00
CA GLN A 23 0.47 3.61 -11.78
C GLN A 23 0.75 3.98 -10.33
N LYS A 24 1.20 5.22 -10.13
CA LYS A 24 1.39 5.78 -8.80
C LYS A 24 0.06 6.32 -8.28
N ILE A 25 -0.12 6.27 -6.96
CA ILE A 25 -1.32 6.78 -6.31
C ILE A 25 -0.90 7.78 -5.25
N GLN A 26 -1.61 8.90 -5.16
CA GLN A 26 -1.36 9.86 -4.10
C GLN A 26 -1.83 9.27 -2.77
N PHE A 27 -0.94 9.28 -1.78
CA PHE A 27 -1.27 8.73 -0.46
C PHE A 27 -2.47 9.44 0.15
N ASN A 28 -2.54 10.76 -0.01
CA ASN A 28 -3.63 11.54 0.57
C ASN A 28 -4.99 11.27 -0.04
N SER A 29 -5.02 10.64 -1.22
CA SER A 29 -6.28 10.31 -1.88
C SER A 29 -6.80 8.91 -1.53
N LEU A 30 -6.04 8.15 -0.73
CA LEU A 30 -6.43 6.80 -0.38
C LEU A 30 -7.65 6.80 0.55
N GLU A 31 -8.61 5.93 0.23
CA GLU A 31 -9.84 5.85 1.00
C GLU A 31 -9.59 5.44 2.45
N PHE A 32 -8.67 4.53 2.66
CA PHE A 32 -8.41 3.95 3.97
C PHE A 32 -7.16 4.50 4.64
N LYS A 33 -6.70 5.68 4.23
CA LYS A 33 -5.47 6.22 4.78
C LYS A 33 -5.53 6.45 6.28
N ASN A 34 -6.69 6.86 6.80
CA ASN A 34 -6.83 7.13 8.23
C ASN A 34 -6.67 5.87 9.08
N LYS A 35 -7.22 4.76 8.61
CA LYS A 35 -7.03 3.48 9.30
C LYS A 35 -5.56 3.09 9.31
N PHE A 36 -4.88 3.29 8.19
CA PHE A 36 -3.47 2.98 8.07
C PHE A 36 -2.65 3.86 9.01
N LEU A 37 -2.92 5.16 9.04
CA LEU A 37 -2.19 6.10 9.88
C LEU A 37 -2.40 5.84 11.37
N ASN A 38 -3.61 5.43 11.76
CA ASN A 38 -3.88 5.09 13.14
C ASN A 38 -3.06 3.88 13.60
N LYS A 39 -2.84 2.93 12.71
CA LYS A 39 -2.09 1.73 13.03
C LYS A 39 -0.58 1.93 12.87
N TYR A 40 -0.17 2.72 11.88
CA TYR A 40 1.24 2.93 11.56
C TYR A 40 1.54 4.43 11.44
N PRO A 41 1.59 5.15 12.57
CA PRO A 41 1.85 6.61 12.51
C PRO A 41 3.24 6.95 11.99
N ASN A 42 4.17 6.00 12.06
CA ASN A 42 5.54 6.20 11.59
C ASN A 42 5.78 5.52 10.24
N PHE A 43 4.76 5.49 9.38
CA PHE A 43 4.82 4.76 8.11
C PHE A 43 5.97 5.22 7.20
N GLN A 44 6.43 6.45 7.35
CA GLN A 44 7.52 6.97 6.52
C GLN A 44 8.86 6.29 6.80
N GLU A 45 8.98 5.61 7.93
CA GLU A 45 10.19 4.88 8.27
C GLU A 45 10.26 3.50 7.58
N PHE A 46 9.16 3.06 7.00
CA PHE A 46 9.12 1.74 6.37
C PHE A 46 9.56 1.81 4.91
N GLU A 47 10.50 0.95 4.55
CA GLU A 47 10.97 0.88 3.17
C GLU A 47 10.04 0.06 2.29
N LYS A 48 9.26 -0.83 2.88
CA LYS A 48 8.38 -1.72 2.15
C LYS A 48 7.03 -1.79 2.84
N LEU A 49 5.98 -1.74 2.04
CA LEU A 49 4.63 -1.92 2.51
C LEU A 49 3.91 -2.89 1.58
N CYS A 50 2.94 -3.61 2.16
CA CYS A 50 2.09 -4.50 1.37
C CYS A 50 0.84 -3.73 0.99
N ALA A 51 0.50 -3.74 -0.30
CA ALA A 51 -0.79 -3.24 -0.75
C ALA A 51 -1.75 -4.40 -0.83
N THR A 52 -2.89 -4.27 -0.16
CA THR A 52 -3.87 -5.35 -0.08
C THR A 52 -5.26 -4.89 -0.48
N ARG A 53 -6.06 -5.82 -0.95
CA ARG A 53 -7.48 -5.62 -1.19
C ARG A 53 -8.21 -6.90 -0.78
N ASN A 54 -9.23 -6.74 0.08
CA ASN A 54 -9.97 -7.87 0.64
C ASN A 54 -9.05 -8.92 1.27
N ASN A 55 -8.04 -8.43 2.01
CA ASN A 55 -7.04 -9.26 2.68
C ASN A 55 -6.14 -10.05 1.73
N SER A 56 -6.16 -9.72 0.45
CA SER A 56 -5.28 -10.35 -0.53
C SER A 56 -4.14 -9.41 -0.91
N LEU A 57 -2.93 -9.94 -0.90
CA LEU A 57 -1.75 -9.17 -1.29
C LEU A 57 -1.76 -8.95 -2.80
N ILE A 58 -1.71 -7.69 -3.23
CA ILE A 58 -1.71 -7.35 -4.64
C ILE A 58 -0.38 -6.77 -5.12
N ALA A 59 0.37 -6.12 -4.24
CA ALA A 59 1.64 -5.54 -4.63
C ALA A 59 2.47 -5.22 -3.40
N LEU A 60 3.77 -5.12 -3.60
CA LEU A 60 4.67 -4.47 -2.65
C LEU A 60 4.87 -3.04 -3.13
N VAL A 61 4.75 -2.09 -2.22
CA VAL A 61 4.79 -0.68 -2.57
C VAL A 61 5.75 0.08 -1.67
N LYS A 62 6.05 1.30 -2.09
CA LYS A 62 6.86 2.24 -1.33
C LYS A 62 6.14 3.58 -1.33
N ILE A 63 6.18 4.27 -0.21
CA ILE A 63 5.64 5.63 -0.12
C ILE A 63 6.81 6.61 -0.17
N GLU A 64 6.80 7.48 -1.17
CA GLU A 64 7.85 8.44 -1.37
C GLU A 64 7.24 9.77 -1.81
N THR A 65 7.49 10.82 -1.02
CA THR A 65 6.96 12.16 -1.30
C THR A 65 5.43 12.12 -1.48
N ASP A 66 4.75 11.46 -0.55
CA ASP A 66 3.30 11.29 -0.54
C ASP A 66 2.74 10.54 -1.75
N LEU A 67 3.59 9.81 -2.47
CA LEU A 67 3.16 8.96 -3.56
C LEU A 67 3.38 7.50 -3.21
N VAL A 68 2.36 6.69 -3.46
CA VAL A 68 2.46 5.25 -3.33
C VAL A 68 2.92 4.70 -4.67
N LYS A 69 4.13 4.17 -4.69
CA LYS A 69 4.74 3.65 -5.91
C LYS A 69 4.81 2.14 -5.84
N PRO A 70 4.37 1.43 -6.87
CA PRO A 70 4.50 -0.04 -6.88
C PRO A 70 5.97 -0.43 -7.08
N LYS A 71 6.47 -1.28 -6.20
CA LYS A 71 7.81 -1.85 -6.34
C LYS A 71 7.75 -3.20 -7.04
N ARG A 72 6.76 -4.00 -6.69
CA ARG A 72 6.57 -5.31 -7.28
C ARG A 72 5.09 -5.64 -7.28
N ILE A 73 4.57 -5.93 -8.45
CA ILE A 73 3.17 -6.30 -8.60
C ILE A 73 3.08 -7.82 -8.51
N ILE A 74 2.15 -8.29 -7.70
CA ILE A 74 1.94 -9.72 -7.50
C ILE A 74 0.75 -10.14 -8.35
N ASN A 75 1.03 -10.97 -9.34
CA ASN A 75 -0.01 -11.53 -10.19
C ASN A 75 -0.51 -12.82 -9.58
N ILE A 76 -1.75 -12.77 -9.18
CA ILE A 76 -2.39 -13.96 -8.65
C ILE A 76 -3.57 -14.30 -9.52
#